data_b114dae1aca0f69ce90bf073a95d3da6
#
_entry.id   b114dae1aca0f69ce90bf073a95d3da6
#
_cell.length_a   1.000
_cell.length_b   1.000
_cell.length_c   1.000
_cell.angle_alpha   90.00
_cell.angle_beta   90.00
_cell.angle_gamma   90.00
#
_symmetry.space_group_name_H-M   'P 1'
#
loop_
_entity.id
_entity.type
_entity.pdbx_description
1 polymer ?
#
loop_
_entity_poly.entity_id
_entity_poly.type
_entity_poly.pdbx_seq_one_letter_code
_entity_poly.pdbx_strand_id
1 'polypeptide(L)' 'MTRGDYMFFNGYKLGDIVEINGKDKGIIIHAYVFGSYFLVELLQNGERTGMTQIVHWNEIKKVNE' A
#
# COMPACT_ATOMS: atom_id res chain seq x y z
N MET A 1 -18.40 8.09 -12.44
CA MET A 1 -17.15 7.99 -11.72
C MET A 1 -17.18 6.84 -10.73
N THR A 2 -16.15 6.05 -10.68
CA THR A 2 -16.06 4.93 -9.79
C THR A 2 -15.31 5.29 -8.54
N ARG A 3 -15.79 4.80 -7.42
CA ARG A 3 -15.16 5.12 -6.15
C ARG A 3 -13.87 4.37 -5.93
N GLY A 4 -13.67 3.27 -6.61
CA GLY A 4 -12.46 2.50 -6.45
C GLY A 4 -11.23 3.16 -7.04
N ASP A 5 -11.43 4.27 -7.76
CA ASP A 5 -10.33 4.91 -8.46
C ASP A 5 -9.78 6.12 -7.71
N TYR A 6 -10.22 6.33 -6.47
CA TYR A 6 -9.71 7.44 -5.71
C TYR A 6 -8.21 7.27 -5.47
N MET A 7 -7.45 8.29 -5.82
CA MET A 7 -6.00 8.23 -5.75
C MET A 7 -5.51 9.35 -4.83
N PHE A 8 -4.58 9.03 -3.95
CA PHE A 8 -4.02 10.01 -3.05
C PHE A 8 -3.00 10.89 -3.79
N PHE A 9 -2.57 11.97 -3.12
CA PHE A 9 -1.70 12.95 -3.75
C PHE A 9 -0.41 12.34 -4.31
N ASN A 10 0.02 11.24 -3.73
CA ASN A 10 1.26 10.58 -4.13
C ASN A 10 1.04 9.48 -5.18
N GLY A 11 -0.18 9.36 -5.69
CA GLY A 11 -0.45 8.39 -6.74
C GLY A 11 -0.82 7.00 -6.26
N TYR A 12 -0.87 6.79 -4.96
CA TYR A 12 -1.26 5.49 -4.41
C TYR A 12 -2.76 5.45 -4.19
N LYS A 13 -3.31 4.25 -4.15
CA LYS A 13 -4.71 4.06 -3.82
C LYS A 13 -4.87 2.76 -3.05
N LEU A 14 -6.00 2.62 -2.39
CA LEU A 14 -6.27 1.38 -1.65
C LEU A 14 -6.29 0.22 -2.63
N GLY A 15 -5.68 -0.88 -2.23
CA GLY A 15 -5.59 -2.06 -3.06
C GLY A 15 -4.30 -2.16 -3.86
N ASP A 16 -3.49 -1.10 -3.86
CA ASP A 16 -2.23 -1.14 -4.58
C ASP A 16 -1.27 -2.10 -3.90
N ILE A 17 -0.50 -2.81 -4.72
CA ILE A 17 0.58 -3.66 -4.23
C ILE A 17 1.85 -2.83 -4.21
N VAL A 18 2.53 -2.83 -3.09
CA VAL A 18 3.72 -2.00 -2.91
C VAL A 18 4.86 -2.84 -2.35
N GLU A 19 6.05 -2.33 -2.56
CA GLU A 19 7.27 -2.89 -1.99
C GLU A 19 7.72 -1.98 -0.87
N ILE A 20 8.03 -2.56 0.29
CA ILE A 20 8.38 -1.82 1.50
C ILE A 20 9.89 -1.91 1.68
N ASN A 21 10.54 -0.76 1.61
CA ASN A 21 11.99 -0.64 1.79
C ASN A 21 12.78 -1.60 0.91
N GLY A 22 12.23 -1.88 -0.27
CA GLY A 22 12.91 -2.73 -1.23
C GLY A 22 13.00 -4.19 -0.84
N LYS A 23 12.20 -4.63 0.12
CA LYS A 23 12.35 -5.95 0.67
C LYS A 23 11.03 -6.71 0.73
N ASP A 24 10.07 -6.20 1.49
CA ASP A 24 8.81 -6.89 1.69
C ASP A 24 7.77 -6.34 0.74
N LYS A 25 6.74 -7.14 0.48
CA LYS A 25 5.62 -6.69 -0.32
C LYS A 25 4.36 -6.66 0.51
N GLY A 26 3.45 -5.77 0.16
CA GLY A 26 2.20 -5.66 0.87
C GLY A 26 1.13 -5.02 0.02
N ILE A 27 -0.08 -5.05 0.53
CA ILE A 27 -1.23 -4.43 -0.13
C ILE A 27 -1.76 -3.32 0.77
N ILE A 28 -2.02 -2.15 0.20
CA ILE A 28 -2.53 -1.01 0.95
C ILE A 28 -3.99 -1.26 1.28
N ILE A 29 -4.31 -1.30 2.57
CA ILE A 29 -5.68 -1.56 3.00
C ILE A 29 -6.33 -0.36 3.69
N HIS A 30 -5.54 0.64 4.08
CA HIS A 30 -6.10 1.82 4.73
C HIS A 30 -5.09 2.96 4.61
N ALA A 31 -5.58 4.20 4.72
CA ALA A 31 -4.72 5.36 4.62
C ALA A 31 -4.98 6.28 5.79
N TYR A 32 -3.91 6.91 6.28
CA TYR A 32 -3.97 7.89 7.34
C TYR A 32 -3.36 9.19 6.85
N VAL A 33 -3.80 10.29 7.45
CA VAL A 33 -3.25 11.62 7.17
C VAL A 33 -3.24 11.88 5.66
N PHE A 34 -4.40 11.64 5.04
CA PHE A 34 -4.63 11.92 3.61
C PHE A 34 -3.64 11.24 2.67
N GLY A 35 -3.16 10.06 3.06
CA GLY A 35 -2.25 9.31 2.21
C GLY A 35 -0.78 9.49 2.54
N SER A 36 -0.47 10.20 3.64
CA SER A 36 0.92 10.30 4.08
C SER A 36 1.39 8.99 4.70
N TYR A 37 0.48 8.26 5.34
CA TYR A 37 0.78 6.96 5.92
C TYR A 37 -0.24 5.95 5.44
N PHE A 38 0.20 4.73 5.28
CA PHE A 38 -0.67 3.65 4.85
C PHE A 38 -0.57 2.47 5.80
N LEU A 39 -1.71 1.81 6.00
CA LEU A 39 -1.72 0.51 6.65
C LEU A 39 -1.60 -0.52 5.54
N VAL A 40 -0.59 -1.34 5.63
CA VAL A 40 -0.27 -2.31 4.60
C VAL A 40 -0.34 -3.69 5.21
N GLU A 41 -1.03 -4.61 4.53
CA GLU A 41 -1.03 -5.99 4.95
C GLU A 41 0.07 -6.71 4.19
N LEU A 42 0.98 -7.36 4.92
CA LEU A 42 2.11 -8.01 4.32
C LEU A 42 1.67 -9.22 3.50
N LEU A 43 2.34 -9.39 2.38
CA LEU A 43 2.10 -10.51 1.49
C LEU A 43 3.28 -11.46 1.56
N GLN A 44 2.98 -12.75 1.42
CA GLN A 44 4.02 -13.76 1.33
C GLN A 44 3.64 -14.70 0.21
N ASN A 45 4.51 -14.80 -0.79
CA ASN A 45 4.24 -15.59 -1.99
C ASN A 45 2.93 -15.19 -2.65
N GLY A 46 2.64 -13.88 -2.60
CA GLY A 46 1.43 -13.36 -3.22
C GLY A 46 0.18 -13.51 -2.39
N GLU A 47 0.28 -14.05 -1.18
CA GLU A 47 -0.89 -14.29 -0.34
C GLU A 47 -0.88 -13.40 0.89
N ARG A 48 -2.07 -13.02 1.33
CA ARG A 48 -2.22 -12.15 2.49
C ARG A 48 -1.91 -12.93 3.75
N THR A 49 -1.11 -12.32 4.62
CA THR A 49 -0.67 -12.99 5.84
C THR A 49 -1.47 -12.61 7.06
N GLY A 50 -2.26 -11.55 6.98
CA GLY A 50 -2.96 -11.02 8.14
C GLY A 50 -2.10 -10.10 9.00
N MET A 51 -0.82 -9.99 8.69
CA MET A 51 0.07 -9.12 9.45
C MET A 51 0.08 -7.74 8.81
N THR A 52 -0.09 -6.70 9.61
CA THR A 52 -0.18 -5.35 9.11
C THR A 52 0.95 -4.50 9.65
N GLN A 53 1.22 -3.42 8.93
CA GLN A 53 2.28 -2.50 9.28
C GLN A 53 1.91 -1.13 8.78
N ILE A 54 2.22 -0.09 9.56
CA ILE A 54 2.00 1.28 9.12
C ILE A 54 3.31 1.78 8.54
N VAL A 55 3.24 2.34 7.33
CA VAL A 55 4.42 2.83 6.64
C VAL A 55 4.17 4.24 6.15
N HIS A 56 5.25 5.03 6.05
CA HIS A 56 5.19 6.34 5.42
C HIS A 56 5.25 6.15 3.92
N TRP A 57 4.57 7.04 3.17
CA TRP A 57 4.45 6.85 1.73
C TRP A 57 5.81 6.82 1.02
N ASN A 58 6.83 7.48 1.57
CA ASN A 58 8.13 7.47 0.90
C ASN A 58 8.97 6.24 1.25
N GLU A 59 8.45 5.34 2.08
CA GLU A 59 9.12 4.08 2.38
C GLU A 59 8.68 2.97 1.46
N ILE A 60 7.74 3.24 0.59
CA ILE A 60 7.18 2.21 -0.28
C ILE A 60 7.33 2.62 -1.73
N LYS A 61 7.18 1.64 -2.59
CA LYS A 61 7.26 1.85 -4.02
C LYS A 61 6.19 0.97 -4.67
N LYS A 62 5.48 1.54 -5.63
CA LYS A 62 4.45 0.77 -6.31
C LYS A 62 5.09 -0.32 -7.15
N VAL A 63 4.53 -1.53 -7.07
CA VAL A 63 5.01 -2.65 -7.86
C VAL A 63 4.31 -2.59 -9.22
N ASN A 64 5.11 -2.54 -10.27
CA ASN A 64 4.59 -2.56 -11.63
C ASN A 64 4.55 -3.99 -12.11
N GLU A 65 3.40 -4.36 -12.61
CA GLU A 65 3.23 -5.71 -13.14
C GLU A 65 3.38 -5.74 -14.63
#